data_9a1b7c2fd5774abcfb1227e7a23274a4
#
_entry.id   9a1b7c2fd5774abcfb1227e7a23274a4
#
_cell.length_a   1.000
_cell.length_b   1.000
_cell.length_c   1.000
_cell.angle_alpha   90.00
_cell.angle_beta   90.00
_cell.angle_gamma   90.00
#
_symmetry.space_group_name_H-M   'P 1'
#
loop_
_entity.id
_entity.type
_entity.pdbx_description
1 polymer ?
#
loop_
_entity_poly.entity_id
_entity_poly.type
_entity_poly.pdbx_seq_one_letter_code
_entity_poly.pdbx_strand_id
1 'polypeptide(L)'
;VPKQLGVSLEILMENAGRGIVDALWGQYDLFSLDNARSINSFVLFICGTGNNGADGLVAARHLMEQGVPVQIVLVGDTSKCSDLFALQLERCEAMGCIIDMYDEFNDWSNVAVAVEGIMGTGLTGKLRDLTVDVLHDIDTMRSQYNFDLWAIDVPAGLDATTGQIAEGTLAYDYTVTFGAIKQGLLLYPGKAVGGIAVVAPLGAPWQQVLGDRDITVTIDSDLAEKLINYRIPMAHKGVNGNALIIGGSNDMIGAPILAAEAAVHSGAGKVTLGVPEVIKQVVQGRIIPEVMVTYTEAHKAMLEGRQVVAMGPGLGRTSDIPDFVDSILDSYEGPLVLDADALYALGHVGSVDKDALRDGDIESIYAVKRDLPYCVMTPHLGEFSRLIDLPIKWIERHYITLAREFAKEHQVVLVLKGIPSVVALPDGTVYINTIGNAGMGTGGMGDVLTGVIAGFISQGYSLQDSAVLGVYVHSRSADILNDTKAWGYTPSDVSTSLGCVISELLGE
;
A
#
# COMPACT_ATOMS: atom_id res chain seq x y z
N VAL A 1 -24.28 -4.83 4.33
CA VAL A 1 -24.52 -3.39 4.58
C VAL A 1 -26.03 -3.10 4.70
N PRO A 2 -26.90 -3.37 3.68
CA PRO A 2 -28.32 -3.01 3.78
C PRO A 2 -29.03 -3.61 5.00
N LYS A 3 -28.75 -4.87 5.32
CA LYS A 3 -29.38 -5.56 6.45
C LYS A 3 -28.92 -5.04 7.82
N GLN A 4 -27.70 -4.53 7.91
CA GLN A 4 -27.13 -4.05 9.20
C GLN A 4 -27.51 -2.61 9.50
N LEU A 5 -27.60 -1.76 8.48
CA LEU A 5 -27.82 -0.31 8.64
C LEU A 5 -29.20 0.14 8.26
N GLY A 6 -30.06 -0.74 7.71
CA GLY A 6 -31.39 -0.36 7.24
C GLY A 6 -31.41 0.57 6.01
N VAL A 7 -30.27 0.72 5.33
CA VAL A 7 -30.15 1.52 4.10
C VAL A 7 -30.39 0.61 2.90
N SER A 8 -31.32 0.93 2.01
CA SER A 8 -31.58 0.12 0.82
C SER A 8 -30.42 0.15 -0.18
N LEU A 9 -30.28 -0.90 -1.01
CA LEU A 9 -29.31 -0.92 -2.10
C LEU A 9 -29.52 0.23 -3.08
N GLU A 10 -30.78 0.61 -3.31
CA GLU A 10 -31.13 1.74 -4.17
C GLU A 10 -30.58 3.07 -3.65
N ILE A 11 -30.66 3.32 -2.33
CA ILE A 11 -30.08 4.53 -1.73
C ILE A 11 -28.54 4.51 -1.86
N LEU A 12 -27.91 3.37 -1.64
CA LEU A 12 -26.44 3.26 -1.81
C LEU A 12 -26.02 3.51 -3.25
N MET A 13 -26.78 2.97 -4.22
CA MET A 13 -26.58 3.18 -5.65
C MET A 13 -26.78 4.65 -6.06
N GLU A 14 -27.80 5.31 -5.53
CA GLU A 14 -28.03 6.74 -5.76
C GLU A 14 -26.84 7.58 -5.24
N ASN A 15 -26.32 7.24 -4.05
CA ASN A 15 -25.12 7.90 -3.51
C ASN A 15 -23.87 7.58 -4.33
N ALA A 16 -23.72 6.37 -4.85
CA ALA A 16 -22.63 5.98 -5.74
C ALA A 16 -22.63 6.82 -7.03
N GLY A 17 -23.78 6.91 -7.70
CA GLY A 17 -23.92 7.71 -8.91
C GLY A 17 -23.63 9.19 -8.68
N ARG A 18 -24.11 9.76 -7.56
CA ARG A 18 -23.76 11.14 -7.16
C ARG A 18 -22.26 11.31 -6.90
N GLY A 19 -21.64 10.33 -6.24
CA GLY A 19 -20.19 10.35 -6.01
C GLY A 19 -19.37 10.32 -7.31
N ILE A 20 -19.85 9.62 -8.36
CA ILE A 20 -19.24 9.68 -9.70
C ILE A 20 -19.34 11.11 -10.26
N VAL A 21 -20.52 11.71 -10.19
CA VAL A 21 -20.77 13.09 -10.66
C VAL A 21 -19.86 14.08 -9.93
N ASP A 22 -19.80 14.01 -8.60
CA ASP A 22 -18.95 14.89 -7.78
C ASP A 22 -17.47 14.75 -8.15
N ALA A 23 -17.00 13.52 -8.40
CA ALA A 23 -15.63 13.25 -8.82
C ALA A 23 -15.32 13.85 -10.21
N LEU A 24 -16.25 13.72 -11.16
CA LEU A 24 -16.11 14.31 -12.50
C LEU A 24 -16.06 15.86 -12.42
N TRP A 25 -16.94 16.48 -11.64
CA TRP A 25 -16.91 17.93 -11.41
C TRP A 25 -15.64 18.40 -10.68
N GLY A 26 -15.10 17.59 -9.79
CA GLY A 26 -13.83 17.88 -9.12
C GLY A 26 -12.63 17.89 -10.06
N GLN A 27 -12.72 17.17 -11.19
CA GLN A 27 -11.62 17.04 -12.15
C GLN A 27 -11.79 17.96 -13.37
N TYR A 28 -13.03 18.21 -13.81
CA TYR A 28 -13.32 18.97 -15.03
C TYR A 28 -14.31 20.09 -14.78
N ASP A 29 -14.18 21.18 -15.55
CA ASP A 29 -15.29 22.11 -15.79
C ASP A 29 -16.16 21.51 -16.91
N LEU A 30 -17.16 20.72 -16.53
CA LEU A 30 -18.00 19.97 -17.46
C LEU A 30 -18.83 20.88 -18.40
N PHE A 31 -19.06 22.16 -18.04
CA PHE A 31 -19.70 23.12 -18.93
C PHE A 31 -18.76 23.68 -19.99
N SER A 32 -17.46 23.56 -19.78
CA SER A 32 -16.44 24.00 -20.74
C SER A 32 -15.97 22.90 -21.71
N LEU A 33 -16.53 21.68 -21.63
CA LEU A 33 -16.15 20.59 -22.52
C LEU A 33 -16.35 20.93 -24.00
N ASP A 34 -17.41 21.68 -24.32
CA ASP A 34 -17.70 22.17 -25.68
C ASP A 34 -16.62 23.12 -26.22
N ASN A 35 -15.94 23.88 -25.37
CA ASN A 35 -14.93 24.83 -25.79
C ASN A 35 -13.55 24.22 -26.01
N ALA A 36 -13.31 23.01 -25.47
CA ALA A 36 -11.99 22.39 -25.48
C ALA A 36 -11.74 21.46 -26.68
N ARG A 37 -12.78 20.82 -27.24
CA ARG A 37 -12.62 19.78 -28.27
C ARG A 37 -13.57 19.93 -29.47
N SER A 38 -14.88 20.08 -29.26
CA SER A 38 -15.88 20.33 -30.32
C SER A 38 -17.18 20.88 -29.71
N ILE A 39 -18.02 21.54 -30.56
CA ILE A 39 -19.33 22.11 -30.18
C ILE A 39 -20.35 21.04 -29.70
N ASN A 40 -20.04 19.74 -29.85
CA ASN A 40 -20.95 18.62 -29.55
C ASN A 40 -20.29 17.58 -28.62
N SER A 41 -19.30 17.95 -27.80
CA SER A 41 -18.64 16.99 -26.90
C SER A 41 -19.57 16.53 -25.78
N PHE A 42 -19.47 15.26 -25.38
CA PHE A 42 -20.29 14.68 -24.32
C PHE A 42 -19.49 13.71 -23.43
N VAL A 43 -20.07 13.39 -22.28
CA VAL A 43 -19.60 12.32 -21.38
C VAL A 43 -20.28 11.00 -21.80
N LEU A 44 -19.47 10.00 -22.14
CA LEU A 44 -19.94 8.67 -22.54
C LEU A 44 -19.94 7.73 -21.35
N PHE A 45 -21.10 7.17 -21.01
CA PHE A 45 -21.21 6.08 -20.02
C PHE A 45 -21.34 4.74 -20.73
N ILE A 46 -20.39 3.82 -20.48
CA ILE A 46 -20.37 2.46 -21.04
C ILE A 46 -20.81 1.50 -19.94
N CYS A 47 -22.07 1.09 -19.94
CA CYS A 47 -22.73 0.42 -18.83
C CYS A 47 -22.98 -1.07 -19.14
N GLY A 48 -22.41 -1.95 -18.32
CA GLY A 48 -22.82 -3.35 -18.28
C GLY A 48 -24.20 -3.53 -17.62
N THR A 49 -24.82 -4.68 -17.75
CA THR A 49 -26.19 -4.95 -17.27
C THR A 49 -26.30 -5.30 -15.77
N GLY A 50 -25.21 -5.14 -15.02
CA GLY A 50 -25.14 -5.36 -13.56
C GLY A 50 -25.29 -4.09 -12.74
N ASN A 51 -25.09 -4.20 -11.42
CA ASN A 51 -25.18 -3.06 -10.51
C ASN A 51 -24.14 -1.97 -10.80
N ASN A 52 -22.93 -2.33 -11.26
CA ASN A 52 -21.90 -1.35 -11.62
C ASN A 52 -22.34 -0.46 -12.81
N GLY A 53 -22.98 -1.07 -13.83
CA GLY A 53 -23.59 -0.30 -14.91
C GLY A 53 -24.77 0.54 -14.45
N ALA A 54 -25.54 0.06 -13.46
CA ALA A 54 -26.63 0.83 -12.86
C ALA A 54 -26.12 2.07 -12.11
N ASP A 55 -24.98 2.01 -11.44
CA ASP A 55 -24.32 3.20 -10.85
C ASP A 55 -23.96 4.23 -11.94
N GLY A 56 -23.51 3.76 -13.12
CA GLY A 56 -23.30 4.60 -14.29
C GLY A 56 -24.57 5.25 -14.83
N LEU A 57 -25.70 4.51 -14.89
CA LEU A 57 -27.00 5.07 -15.29
C LEU A 57 -27.47 6.17 -14.34
N VAL A 58 -27.27 5.99 -13.03
CA VAL A 58 -27.57 7.03 -12.03
C VAL A 58 -26.73 8.27 -12.28
N ALA A 59 -25.42 8.12 -12.48
CA ALA A 59 -24.51 9.23 -12.75
C ALA A 59 -24.87 9.98 -14.03
N ALA A 60 -25.16 9.26 -15.11
CA ALA A 60 -25.57 9.82 -16.39
C ALA A 60 -26.85 10.68 -16.24
N ARG A 61 -27.85 10.17 -15.50
CA ARG A 61 -29.10 10.87 -15.22
C ARG A 61 -28.86 12.19 -14.45
N HIS A 62 -27.98 12.17 -13.44
CA HIS A 62 -27.67 13.37 -12.67
C HIS A 62 -26.91 14.42 -13.49
N LEU A 63 -25.95 14.01 -14.34
CA LEU A 63 -25.26 14.95 -15.23
C LEU A 63 -26.22 15.58 -16.25
N MET A 64 -27.12 14.78 -16.81
CA MET A 64 -28.12 15.27 -17.75
C MET A 64 -29.07 16.29 -17.08
N GLU A 65 -29.52 16.04 -15.83
CA GLU A 65 -30.32 16.99 -15.04
C GLU A 65 -29.58 18.33 -14.88
N GLN A 66 -28.26 18.31 -14.76
CA GLN A 66 -27.40 19.49 -14.62
C GLN A 66 -27.10 20.18 -15.96
N GLY A 67 -27.60 19.65 -17.08
CA GLY A 67 -27.41 20.22 -18.40
C GLY A 67 -26.10 19.82 -19.09
N VAL A 68 -25.37 18.83 -18.58
CA VAL A 68 -24.19 18.29 -19.21
C VAL A 68 -24.62 17.32 -20.33
N PRO A 69 -24.06 17.42 -21.56
CA PRO A 69 -24.33 16.47 -22.63
C PRO A 69 -23.81 15.07 -22.23
N VAL A 70 -24.71 14.08 -22.29
CA VAL A 70 -24.42 12.70 -21.87
C VAL A 70 -24.96 11.73 -22.93
N GLN A 71 -24.21 10.67 -23.19
CA GLN A 71 -24.66 9.51 -23.94
C GLN A 71 -24.39 8.22 -23.17
N ILE A 72 -25.33 7.28 -23.23
CA ILE A 72 -25.25 6.00 -22.54
C ILE A 72 -25.15 4.91 -23.61
N VAL A 73 -24.21 3.98 -23.41
CA VAL A 73 -24.02 2.81 -24.25
C VAL A 73 -24.13 1.55 -23.37
N LEU A 74 -25.04 0.66 -23.73
CA LEU A 74 -25.31 -0.57 -23.00
C LEU A 74 -24.52 -1.75 -23.58
N VAL A 75 -23.83 -2.47 -22.71
CA VAL A 75 -23.01 -3.65 -23.06
C VAL A 75 -23.65 -4.90 -22.48
N GLY A 76 -24.12 -5.81 -23.36
CA GLY A 76 -24.69 -7.09 -22.98
C GLY A 76 -26.21 -7.19 -23.17
N ASP A 77 -26.77 -8.30 -22.69
CA ASP A 77 -28.19 -8.65 -22.84
C ASP A 77 -29.03 -8.03 -21.72
N THR A 78 -29.75 -6.97 -22.04
CA THR A 78 -30.63 -6.24 -21.08
C THR A 78 -31.78 -7.10 -20.55
N SER A 79 -32.16 -8.20 -21.22
CA SER A 79 -33.16 -9.11 -20.71
C SER A 79 -32.74 -9.93 -19.50
N LYS A 80 -31.43 -9.92 -19.20
CA LYS A 80 -30.78 -10.63 -18.08
C LYS A 80 -30.12 -9.67 -17.08
N CYS A 81 -30.55 -8.43 -17.04
CA CYS A 81 -30.02 -7.40 -16.17
C CYS A 81 -30.43 -7.60 -14.69
N SER A 82 -29.75 -6.90 -13.78
CA SER A 82 -30.18 -6.84 -12.39
C SER A 82 -31.46 -5.99 -12.24
N ASP A 83 -32.27 -6.26 -11.19
CA ASP A 83 -33.48 -5.50 -10.91
C ASP A 83 -33.20 -3.99 -10.76
N LEU A 84 -32.12 -3.62 -10.13
CA LEU A 84 -31.72 -2.22 -9.97
C LEU A 84 -31.26 -1.59 -11.28
N PHE A 85 -30.59 -2.34 -12.14
CA PHE A 85 -30.25 -1.86 -13.48
C PHE A 85 -31.52 -1.58 -14.31
N ALA A 86 -32.47 -2.50 -14.32
CA ALA A 86 -33.75 -2.31 -15.04
C ALA A 86 -34.50 -1.05 -14.55
N LEU A 87 -34.55 -0.86 -13.24
CA LEU A 87 -35.16 0.32 -12.63
C LEU A 87 -34.46 1.63 -13.03
N GLN A 88 -33.14 1.67 -13.05
CA GLN A 88 -32.40 2.88 -13.43
C GLN A 88 -32.47 3.12 -14.94
N LEU A 89 -32.50 2.08 -15.75
CA LEU A 89 -32.69 2.19 -17.21
C LEU A 89 -34.04 2.82 -17.53
N GLU A 90 -35.14 2.33 -16.93
CA GLU A 90 -36.50 2.90 -17.07
C GLU A 90 -36.54 4.39 -16.71
N ARG A 91 -35.81 4.78 -15.63
CA ARG A 91 -35.69 6.20 -15.22
C ARG A 91 -34.95 7.04 -16.24
N CYS A 92 -33.85 6.53 -16.79
CA CYS A 92 -33.09 7.23 -17.83
C CYS A 92 -33.91 7.41 -19.09
N GLU A 93 -34.67 6.38 -19.53
CA GLU A 93 -35.56 6.43 -20.67
C GLU A 93 -36.69 7.47 -20.45
N ALA A 94 -37.30 7.44 -19.26
CA ALA A 94 -38.39 8.37 -18.90
C ALA A 94 -37.91 9.85 -18.85
N MET A 95 -36.64 10.08 -18.52
CA MET A 95 -36.04 11.42 -18.53
C MET A 95 -35.50 11.84 -19.92
N GLY A 96 -35.50 10.94 -20.89
CA GLY A 96 -35.05 11.24 -22.26
C GLY A 96 -33.52 11.19 -22.46
N CYS A 97 -32.81 10.38 -21.67
CA CYS A 97 -31.41 10.11 -21.93
C CYS A 97 -31.21 9.49 -23.32
N ILE A 98 -30.09 9.83 -23.97
CA ILE A 98 -29.69 9.18 -25.23
C ILE A 98 -29.06 7.85 -24.87
N ILE A 99 -29.65 6.74 -25.31
CA ILE A 99 -29.24 5.38 -24.98
C ILE A 99 -29.11 4.56 -26.25
N ASP A 100 -27.94 4.00 -26.48
CA ASP A 100 -27.65 3.09 -27.61
C ASP A 100 -27.18 1.72 -27.11
N MET A 101 -27.34 0.69 -27.91
CA MET A 101 -26.61 -0.55 -27.72
C MET A 101 -25.17 -0.38 -28.22
N TYR A 102 -24.24 -1.11 -27.63
CA TYR A 102 -22.82 -0.97 -27.94
C TYR A 102 -22.49 -1.14 -29.44
N ASP A 103 -23.10 -2.10 -30.10
CA ASP A 103 -22.92 -2.41 -31.53
C ASP A 103 -23.53 -1.33 -32.47
N GLU A 104 -24.39 -0.45 -31.98
CA GLU A 104 -25.00 0.66 -32.70
C GLU A 104 -24.23 1.99 -32.53
N PHE A 105 -23.38 2.10 -31.49
CA PHE A 105 -22.66 3.32 -31.16
C PHE A 105 -21.43 3.52 -32.03
N ASN A 106 -21.27 4.71 -32.61
CA ASN A 106 -20.14 5.04 -33.51
C ASN A 106 -19.60 6.46 -33.38
N ASP A 107 -20.15 7.31 -32.49
CA ASP A 107 -19.74 8.72 -32.38
C ASP A 107 -18.58 8.95 -31.38
N TRP A 108 -17.49 8.19 -31.52
CA TRP A 108 -16.32 8.32 -30.68
C TRP A 108 -15.58 9.66 -30.80
N SER A 109 -15.74 10.36 -31.93
CA SER A 109 -15.04 11.62 -32.19
C SER A 109 -15.45 12.76 -31.27
N ASN A 110 -16.64 12.68 -30.69
CA ASN A 110 -17.19 13.68 -29.77
C ASN A 110 -17.12 13.26 -28.28
N VAL A 111 -16.54 12.10 -27.97
CA VAL A 111 -16.31 11.67 -26.58
C VAL A 111 -15.27 12.56 -25.93
N ALA A 112 -15.64 13.29 -24.89
CA ALA A 112 -14.72 14.07 -24.07
C ALA A 112 -14.14 13.25 -22.91
N VAL A 113 -14.99 12.49 -22.24
CA VAL A 113 -14.65 11.58 -21.13
C VAL A 113 -15.48 10.30 -21.32
N ALA A 114 -14.85 9.13 -21.21
CA ALA A 114 -15.54 7.84 -21.16
C ALA A 114 -15.53 7.29 -19.72
N VAL A 115 -16.69 6.87 -19.24
CA VAL A 115 -16.89 6.30 -17.90
C VAL A 115 -17.33 4.85 -18.06
N GLU A 116 -16.45 3.91 -17.74
CA GLU A 116 -16.70 2.47 -17.89
C GLU A 116 -17.27 1.88 -16.59
N GLY A 117 -18.42 1.22 -16.71
CA GLY A 117 -19.11 0.48 -15.67
C GLY A 117 -19.61 -0.89 -16.15
N ILE A 118 -18.80 -1.59 -16.98
CA ILE A 118 -19.19 -2.91 -17.52
C ILE A 118 -19.25 -3.94 -16.41
N MET A 119 -18.25 -3.92 -15.51
CA MET A 119 -18.21 -4.84 -14.36
C MET A 119 -17.46 -4.19 -13.19
N GLY A 120 -17.89 -4.50 -11.96
CA GLY A 120 -17.24 -4.07 -10.72
C GLY A 120 -16.48 -5.22 -10.05
N THR A 121 -16.51 -5.29 -8.71
CA THR A 121 -15.77 -6.25 -7.88
C THR A 121 -16.13 -7.73 -8.07
N GLY A 122 -17.03 -8.07 -8.96
CA GLY A 122 -17.53 -9.42 -9.20
C GLY A 122 -16.69 -10.27 -10.17
N LEU A 123 -15.45 -9.90 -10.45
CA LEU A 123 -14.57 -10.69 -11.34
C LEU A 123 -14.27 -12.05 -10.73
N THR A 124 -14.59 -13.12 -11.45
CA THR A 124 -14.19 -14.49 -11.15
C THR A 124 -13.52 -15.09 -12.38
N GLY A 125 -12.19 -15.11 -12.37
CA GLY A 125 -11.39 -15.73 -13.44
C GLY A 125 -11.13 -14.80 -14.64
N LYS A 126 -11.46 -15.25 -15.87
CA LYS A 126 -11.18 -14.51 -17.11
C LYS A 126 -12.31 -13.55 -17.48
N LEU A 127 -11.97 -12.48 -18.18
CA LEU A 127 -12.97 -11.64 -18.83
C LEU A 127 -13.78 -12.45 -19.87
N ARG A 128 -15.05 -12.07 -20.07
CA ARG A 128 -15.89 -12.63 -21.13
C ARG A 128 -15.46 -12.04 -22.47
N ASP A 129 -15.61 -12.80 -23.56
CA ASP A 129 -15.19 -12.37 -24.90
C ASP A 129 -15.76 -11.01 -25.28
N LEU A 130 -17.06 -10.77 -25.09
CA LEU A 130 -17.69 -9.47 -25.33
C LEU A 130 -17.03 -8.32 -24.57
N THR A 131 -16.65 -8.55 -23.29
CA THR A 131 -15.96 -7.53 -22.49
C THR A 131 -14.57 -7.25 -23.05
N VAL A 132 -13.85 -8.27 -23.49
CA VAL A 132 -12.53 -8.12 -24.12
C VAL A 132 -12.63 -7.31 -25.41
N ASP A 133 -13.62 -7.61 -26.25
CA ASP A 133 -13.86 -6.89 -27.52
C ASP A 133 -14.16 -5.41 -27.25
N VAL A 134 -15.05 -5.12 -26.31
CA VAL A 134 -15.41 -3.75 -25.91
C VAL A 134 -14.19 -2.97 -25.38
N LEU A 135 -13.41 -3.58 -24.50
CA LEU A 135 -12.20 -2.94 -23.96
C LEU A 135 -11.17 -2.69 -25.06
N HIS A 136 -11.00 -3.62 -25.98
CA HIS A 136 -10.10 -3.43 -27.12
C HIS A 136 -10.53 -2.23 -28.01
N ASP A 137 -11.83 -2.10 -28.27
CA ASP A 137 -12.37 -0.98 -29.05
C ASP A 137 -12.19 0.35 -28.29
N ILE A 138 -12.45 0.38 -26.98
CA ILE A 138 -12.19 1.57 -26.12
C ILE A 138 -10.72 2.01 -26.22
N ASP A 139 -9.77 1.07 -26.12
CA ASP A 139 -8.33 1.38 -26.21
C ASP A 139 -7.95 1.94 -27.58
N THR A 140 -8.49 1.34 -28.64
CA THR A 140 -8.29 1.78 -30.01
C THR A 140 -8.84 3.20 -30.22
N MET A 141 -10.06 3.46 -29.79
CA MET A 141 -10.72 4.75 -29.94
C MET A 141 -10.08 5.83 -29.07
N ARG A 142 -9.68 5.46 -27.83
CA ARG A 142 -8.92 6.37 -26.97
C ARG A 142 -7.60 6.79 -27.58
N SER A 143 -6.89 5.86 -28.20
CA SER A 143 -5.64 6.15 -28.92
C SER A 143 -5.86 7.09 -30.11
N GLN A 144 -7.01 7.00 -30.79
CA GLN A 144 -7.36 7.83 -31.93
C GLN A 144 -7.88 9.22 -31.54
N TYR A 145 -8.75 9.31 -30.52
CA TYR A 145 -9.48 10.53 -30.15
C TYR A 145 -9.02 11.17 -28.85
N ASN A 146 -8.15 10.52 -28.08
CA ASN A 146 -7.46 11.05 -26.89
C ASN A 146 -8.43 11.56 -25.79
N PHE A 147 -9.43 10.78 -25.40
CA PHE A 147 -10.30 11.06 -24.26
C PHE A 147 -9.78 10.39 -22.97
N ASP A 148 -10.16 10.93 -21.82
CA ASP A 148 -9.87 10.33 -20.52
C ASP A 148 -10.81 9.17 -20.24
N LEU A 149 -10.27 8.08 -19.67
CA LEU A 149 -11.02 6.87 -19.34
C LEU A 149 -11.13 6.71 -17.82
N TRP A 150 -12.36 6.63 -17.33
CA TRP A 150 -12.69 6.46 -15.94
C TRP A 150 -13.30 5.08 -15.68
N ALA A 151 -12.95 4.45 -14.54
CA ALA A 151 -13.58 3.22 -14.07
C ALA A 151 -14.58 3.51 -12.95
N ILE A 152 -15.72 2.82 -12.98
CA ILE A 152 -16.67 2.78 -11.88
C ILE A 152 -16.32 1.61 -10.95
N ASP A 153 -16.07 1.91 -9.68
CA ASP A 153 -15.71 1.04 -8.57
C ASP A 153 -14.32 0.40 -8.70
N VAL A 154 -14.06 -0.34 -9.77
CA VAL A 154 -12.75 -0.90 -10.15
C VAL A 154 -12.66 -1.05 -11.67
N PRO A 155 -11.47 -0.94 -12.28
CA PRO A 155 -11.26 -1.26 -13.68
C PRO A 155 -11.81 -2.64 -14.07
N ALA A 156 -12.45 -2.76 -15.22
CA ALA A 156 -12.88 -4.06 -15.72
C ALA A 156 -11.66 -4.98 -15.90
N GLY A 157 -11.70 -6.13 -15.25
CA GLY A 157 -10.60 -7.10 -15.25
C GLY A 157 -9.67 -7.03 -14.05
N LEU A 158 -9.85 -6.06 -13.13
CA LEU A 158 -9.10 -5.99 -11.89
C LEU A 158 -9.75 -6.84 -10.78
N ASP A 159 -8.96 -7.69 -10.14
CA ASP A 159 -9.35 -8.33 -8.87
C ASP A 159 -9.21 -7.31 -7.73
N ALA A 160 -10.34 -6.90 -7.16
CA ALA A 160 -10.43 -5.86 -6.14
C ALA A 160 -9.71 -6.20 -4.82
N THR A 161 -9.40 -7.48 -4.58
CA THR A 161 -8.75 -7.97 -3.36
C THR A 161 -7.25 -8.14 -3.55
N THR A 162 -6.85 -8.80 -4.64
CA THR A 162 -5.46 -9.21 -4.86
C THR A 162 -4.65 -8.25 -5.72
N GLY A 163 -5.31 -7.33 -6.45
CA GLY A 163 -4.67 -6.45 -7.42
C GLY A 163 -4.20 -7.16 -8.69
N GLN A 164 -4.53 -8.44 -8.86
CA GLN A 164 -4.25 -9.16 -10.10
C GLN A 164 -5.16 -8.65 -11.21
N ILE A 165 -4.67 -8.63 -12.45
CA ILE A 165 -5.41 -8.18 -13.62
C ILE A 165 -5.60 -9.33 -14.61
N ALA A 166 -6.77 -9.37 -15.24
CA ALA A 166 -7.05 -10.27 -16.33
C ALA A 166 -6.39 -9.78 -17.64
N GLU A 167 -6.17 -10.69 -18.58
CA GLU A 167 -5.72 -10.32 -19.92
C GLU A 167 -6.77 -9.44 -20.60
N GLY A 168 -6.34 -8.34 -21.21
CA GLY A 168 -7.22 -7.34 -21.83
C GLY A 168 -7.67 -6.21 -20.90
N THR A 169 -7.28 -6.21 -19.62
CA THR A 169 -7.52 -5.07 -18.72
C THR A 169 -6.79 -3.81 -19.20
N LEU A 170 -7.51 -2.69 -19.30
CA LEU A 170 -6.95 -1.40 -19.71
C LEU A 170 -6.32 -0.63 -18.53
N ALA A 171 -5.47 0.35 -18.86
CA ALA A 171 -5.06 1.39 -17.93
C ALA A 171 -6.05 2.56 -17.99
N TYR A 172 -6.56 2.96 -16.83
CA TYR A 172 -7.50 4.07 -16.65
C TYR A 172 -6.75 5.31 -16.14
N ASP A 173 -7.31 6.49 -16.39
CA ASP A 173 -6.79 7.74 -15.81
C ASP A 173 -7.31 7.91 -14.38
N TYR A 174 -8.55 7.52 -14.14
CA TYR A 174 -9.22 7.63 -12.84
C TYR A 174 -10.08 6.40 -12.53
N THR A 175 -10.24 6.13 -11.25
CA THR A 175 -11.22 5.16 -10.74
C THR A 175 -12.02 5.81 -9.62
N VAL A 176 -13.34 5.87 -9.75
CA VAL A 176 -14.23 6.27 -8.64
C VAL A 176 -14.68 5.01 -7.92
N THR A 177 -14.13 4.80 -6.73
CA THR A 177 -14.46 3.62 -5.90
C THR A 177 -15.32 4.00 -4.71
N PHE A 178 -16.16 3.09 -4.23
CA PHE A 178 -17.23 3.42 -3.31
C PHE A 178 -16.95 2.98 -1.86
N GLY A 179 -17.19 3.90 -0.93
CA GLY A 179 -17.18 3.69 0.51
C GLY A 179 -15.79 3.53 1.12
N ALA A 180 -14.96 2.68 0.56
CA ALA A 180 -13.56 2.49 0.93
C ALA A 180 -12.74 2.13 -0.31
N ILE A 181 -11.46 2.46 -0.30
CA ILE A 181 -10.55 2.06 -1.37
C ILE A 181 -10.40 0.52 -1.37
N LYS A 182 -10.43 -0.08 -2.55
CA LYS A 182 -10.24 -1.53 -2.69
C LYS A 182 -8.75 -1.86 -2.64
N GLN A 183 -8.37 -2.93 -1.95
CA GLN A 183 -6.97 -3.36 -1.84
C GLN A 183 -6.31 -3.49 -3.21
N GLY A 184 -7.04 -4.03 -4.18
CA GLY A 184 -6.56 -4.23 -5.54
C GLY A 184 -6.13 -2.95 -6.26
N LEU A 185 -6.70 -1.79 -5.91
CA LEU A 185 -6.29 -0.48 -6.42
C LEU A 185 -4.98 0.04 -5.80
N LEU A 186 -4.53 -0.56 -4.71
CA LEU A 186 -3.29 -0.21 -4.01
C LEU A 186 -2.14 -1.17 -4.32
N LEU A 187 -2.45 -2.40 -4.77
CA LEU A 187 -1.50 -3.47 -5.04
C LEU A 187 -1.15 -3.52 -6.53
N TYR A 188 0.11 -3.76 -6.87
CA TYR A 188 0.51 -4.00 -8.26
C TYR A 188 0.15 -5.43 -8.70
N PRO A 189 -0.25 -5.60 -9.98
CA PRO A 189 -0.34 -4.62 -11.06
C PRO A 189 -1.57 -3.71 -11.05
N GLY A 190 -2.59 -3.96 -10.22
CA GLY A 190 -3.85 -3.20 -10.16
C GLY A 190 -3.67 -1.69 -9.99
N LYS A 191 -2.72 -1.27 -9.13
CA LYS A 191 -2.38 0.15 -8.96
C LYS A 191 -1.93 0.82 -10.28
N ALA A 192 -1.26 0.08 -11.15
CA ALA A 192 -0.79 0.62 -12.43
C ALA A 192 -1.93 0.84 -13.44
N VAL A 193 -3.02 0.10 -13.31
CA VAL A 193 -4.17 0.20 -14.23
C VAL A 193 -5.31 1.04 -13.66
N GLY A 194 -5.37 1.23 -12.34
CA GLY A 194 -6.46 1.95 -11.68
C GLY A 194 -6.41 3.48 -11.81
N GLY A 195 -5.29 4.05 -12.23
CA GLY A 195 -5.11 5.50 -12.28
C GLY A 195 -5.22 6.17 -10.91
N ILE A 196 -5.73 7.38 -10.89
CA ILE A 196 -6.01 8.12 -9.65
C ILE A 196 -7.32 7.61 -9.05
N ALA A 197 -7.24 6.97 -7.88
CA ALA A 197 -8.43 6.45 -7.19
C ALA A 197 -9.08 7.55 -6.33
N VAL A 198 -10.36 7.81 -6.59
CA VAL A 198 -11.22 8.74 -5.84
C VAL A 198 -12.22 7.92 -5.03
N VAL A 199 -12.24 8.07 -3.71
CA VAL A 199 -13.19 7.37 -2.84
C VAL A 199 -14.47 8.20 -2.67
N ALA A 200 -15.58 7.72 -3.23
CA ALA A 200 -16.88 8.34 -3.09
C ALA A 200 -17.63 7.79 -1.87
N PRO A 201 -18.17 8.65 -0.98
CA PRO A 201 -18.90 8.20 0.20
C PRO A 201 -20.28 7.64 -0.20
N LEU A 202 -20.68 6.53 0.43
CA LEU A 202 -22.02 5.92 0.23
C LEU A 202 -23.03 6.31 1.32
N GLY A 203 -22.68 7.21 2.23
CA GLY A 203 -23.56 7.59 3.35
C GLY A 203 -23.70 6.48 4.41
N ALA A 204 -22.74 5.60 4.52
CA ALA A 204 -22.72 4.51 5.48
C ALA A 204 -21.42 4.57 6.33
N PRO A 205 -21.48 4.37 7.67
CA PRO A 205 -20.30 4.33 8.53
C PRO A 205 -19.57 2.98 8.38
N TRP A 206 -18.64 2.90 7.44
CA TRP A 206 -17.94 1.66 7.07
C TRP A 206 -17.23 0.98 8.22
N GLN A 207 -16.64 1.74 9.15
CA GLN A 207 -15.99 1.21 10.35
C GLN A 207 -16.95 0.37 11.20
N GLN A 208 -18.22 0.79 11.32
CA GLN A 208 -19.25 0.01 12.03
C GLN A 208 -19.73 -1.22 11.22
N VAL A 209 -19.62 -1.16 9.89
CA VAL A 209 -20.02 -2.27 8.99
C VAL A 209 -18.95 -3.37 8.99
N LEU A 210 -17.68 -3.00 9.03
CA LEU A 210 -16.57 -3.97 9.03
C LEU A 210 -16.54 -4.80 10.32
N GLY A 211 -16.94 -4.22 11.47
CA GLY A 211 -16.91 -4.90 12.76
C GLY A 211 -15.49 -5.36 13.15
N ASP A 212 -15.40 -6.52 13.79
CA ASP A 212 -14.12 -7.12 14.26
C ASP A 212 -13.41 -7.93 13.16
N ARG A 213 -13.66 -7.64 11.89
CA ARG A 213 -12.98 -8.33 10.79
C ARG A 213 -11.55 -7.83 10.66
N ASP A 214 -10.69 -8.67 10.06
CA ASP A 214 -9.31 -8.32 9.71
C ASP A 214 -9.25 -6.97 8.96
N ILE A 215 -8.75 -5.95 9.64
CA ILE A 215 -8.76 -4.57 9.14
C ILE A 215 -7.54 -4.35 8.25
N THR A 216 -7.75 -3.69 7.12
CA THR A 216 -6.67 -3.15 6.29
C THR A 216 -6.83 -1.64 6.20
N VAL A 217 -5.78 -0.90 6.52
CA VAL A 217 -5.76 0.56 6.64
C VAL A 217 -4.65 1.14 5.77
N THR A 218 -4.88 2.28 5.13
CA THR A 218 -3.82 3.03 4.45
C THR A 218 -3.01 3.84 5.46
N ILE A 219 -1.68 3.90 5.26
CA ILE A 219 -0.83 4.83 5.99
C ILE A 219 -0.85 6.16 5.24
N ASP A 220 -1.49 7.16 5.81
CA ASP A 220 -1.56 8.53 5.31
C ASP A 220 -1.01 9.53 6.35
N SER A 221 -0.99 10.82 6.00
CA SER A 221 -0.53 11.89 6.89
C SER A 221 -1.35 11.95 8.17
N ASP A 222 -2.69 11.81 8.06
CA ASP A 222 -3.60 11.91 9.20
C ASP A 222 -3.32 10.81 10.25
N LEU A 223 -2.97 9.60 9.80
CA LEU A 223 -2.56 8.52 10.69
C LEU A 223 -1.19 8.81 11.31
N ALA A 224 -0.22 9.24 10.50
CA ALA A 224 1.13 9.53 10.96
C ALA A 224 1.16 10.68 11.98
N GLU A 225 0.36 11.76 11.76
CA GLU A 225 0.18 12.86 12.71
C GLU A 225 -0.42 12.42 14.04
N LYS A 226 -1.31 11.43 14.04
CA LYS A 226 -1.88 10.86 15.29
C LYS A 226 -0.90 9.98 16.05
N LEU A 227 0.09 9.40 15.36
CA LEU A 227 1.08 8.53 15.96
C LEU A 227 2.31 9.29 16.48
N ILE A 228 2.67 10.40 15.85
CA ILE A 228 3.85 11.18 16.26
C ILE A 228 3.60 11.91 17.60
N ASN A 229 4.56 11.84 18.49
CA ASN A 229 4.47 12.48 19.81
C ASN A 229 5.35 13.73 19.87
N TYR A 230 4.81 14.81 20.44
CA TYR A 230 5.62 15.97 20.81
C TYR A 230 6.62 15.63 21.89
N ARG A 231 7.84 16.12 21.76
CA ARG A 231 8.84 16.00 22.82
C ARG A 231 8.51 16.95 23.98
N ILE A 232 8.65 16.45 25.20
CA ILE A 232 8.53 17.31 26.35
C ILE A 232 9.70 18.32 26.40
N PRO A 233 9.47 19.59 26.77
CA PRO A 233 10.53 20.61 26.77
C PRO A 233 11.75 20.27 27.63
N MET A 234 11.60 19.38 28.62
CA MET A 234 12.68 18.95 29.52
C MET A 234 13.31 17.63 29.06
N ALA A 235 13.03 17.16 27.83
CA ALA A 235 13.62 15.94 27.31
C ALA A 235 15.17 16.04 27.26
N HIS A 236 15.82 14.97 27.63
CA HIS A 236 17.27 14.83 27.54
C HIS A 236 17.63 13.50 26.90
N LYS A 237 18.92 13.31 26.54
CA LYS A 237 19.39 12.12 25.81
C LYS A 237 19.00 10.78 26.44
N GLY A 238 18.74 10.71 27.74
CA GLY A 238 18.30 9.49 28.41
C GLY A 238 16.80 9.21 28.24
N VAL A 239 15.98 10.27 28.09
CA VAL A 239 14.54 10.17 27.82
C VAL A 239 14.29 9.82 26.35
N ASN A 240 15.09 10.39 25.46
CA ASN A 240 14.97 10.13 24.01
C ASN A 240 15.54 8.77 23.57
N GLY A 241 15.96 7.94 24.51
CA GLY A 241 16.27 6.53 24.30
C GLY A 241 17.71 6.20 23.97
N ASN A 242 17.99 4.90 23.91
CA ASN A 242 19.31 4.32 23.68
C ASN A 242 19.19 3.10 22.77
N ALA A 243 19.48 3.28 21.49
CA ALA A 243 19.43 2.24 20.48
C ALA A 243 20.80 1.56 20.31
N LEU A 244 20.79 0.26 20.12
CA LEU A 244 21.93 -0.51 19.64
C LEU A 244 21.66 -1.04 18.25
N ILE A 245 22.53 -0.70 17.30
CA ILE A 245 22.51 -1.28 15.95
C ILE A 245 23.66 -2.29 15.88
N ILE A 246 23.37 -3.51 15.44
CA ILE A 246 24.38 -4.58 15.26
C ILE A 246 24.45 -4.95 13.79
N GLY A 247 25.61 -4.81 13.20
CA GLY A 247 25.81 -5.11 11.79
C GLY A 247 27.26 -5.01 11.33
N GLY A 248 27.46 -5.17 10.04
CA GLY A 248 28.74 -5.02 9.40
C GLY A 248 29.58 -6.29 9.33
N SER A 249 30.31 -6.39 8.25
CA SER A 249 31.34 -7.40 7.96
C SER A 249 32.44 -6.75 7.13
N ASN A 250 33.53 -7.51 6.85
CA ASN A 250 34.64 -7.00 6.05
C ASN A 250 34.22 -6.39 4.71
N ASP A 251 33.18 -6.94 4.09
CA ASP A 251 32.71 -6.56 2.77
C ASP A 251 31.56 -5.54 2.82
N MET A 252 30.88 -5.38 3.97
CA MET A 252 29.64 -4.59 4.10
C MET A 252 29.70 -3.66 5.32
N ILE A 253 30.47 -2.60 5.24
CA ILE A 253 30.60 -1.59 6.32
C ILE A 253 29.56 -0.46 6.20
N GLY A 254 29.00 -0.21 5.01
CA GLY A 254 28.09 0.91 4.75
C GLY A 254 26.69 0.68 5.35
N ALA A 255 26.17 -0.53 5.25
CA ALA A 255 24.83 -0.88 5.71
C ALA A 255 24.56 -0.53 7.20
N PRO A 256 25.41 -0.98 8.15
CA PRO A 256 25.21 -0.65 9.56
C PRO A 256 25.47 0.84 9.88
N ILE A 257 26.31 1.53 9.10
CA ILE A 257 26.49 2.98 9.23
C ILE A 257 25.19 3.70 8.87
N LEU A 258 24.57 3.38 7.72
CA LEU A 258 23.29 3.95 7.30
C LEU A 258 22.21 3.73 8.34
N ALA A 259 22.09 2.52 8.89
CA ALA A 259 21.12 2.22 9.95
C ALA A 259 21.36 3.03 11.22
N ALA A 260 22.61 3.15 11.67
CA ALA A 260 22.96 3.91 12.87
C ALA A 260 22.72 5.42 12.71
N GLU A 261 23.08 5.99 11.56
CA GLU A 261 22.83 7.41 11.24
C GLU A 261 21.34 7.70 11.13
N ALA A 262 20.55 6.81 10.51
CA ALA A 262 19.11 6.95 10.43
C ALA A 262 18.44 6.90 11.82
N ALA A 263 18.94 6.08 12.74
CA ALA A 263 18.46 6.07 14.12
C ALA A 263 18.74 7.40 14.85
N VAL A 264 19.87 8.05 14.58
CA VAL A 264 20.15 9.41 15.10
C VAL A 264 19.19 10.41 14.49
N HIS A 265 19.04 10.42 13.16
CA HIS A 265 18.22 11.40 12.44
C HIS A 265 16.71 11.24 12.71
N SER A 266 16.25 10.04 13.10
CA SER A 266 14.87 9.81 13.58
C SER A 266 14.66 10.24 15.04
N GLY A 267 15.73 10.70 15.72
CA GLY A 267 15.65 11.34 17.01
C GLY A 267 16.03 10.49 18.21
N ALA A 268 16.67 9.33 18.06
CA ALA A 268 17.21 8.56 19.19
C ALA A 268 18.19 9.40 20.03
N GLY A 269 18.07 9.35 21.35
CA GLY A 269 18.90 10.15 22.26
C GLY A 269 20.34 9.69 22.36
N LYS A 270 20.59 8.40 22.13
CA LYS A 270 21.90 7.75 22.05
C LYS A 270 21.82 6.61 21.05
N VAL A 271 22.82 6.51 20.19
CA VAL A 271 22.98 5.38 19.26
C VAL A 271 24.35 4.77 19.43
N THR A 272 24.40 3.46 19.56
CA THR A 272 25.65 2.70 19.55
C THR A 272 25.60 1.74 18.37
N LEU A 273 26.69 1.69 17.62
CA LEU A 273 26.90 0.73 16.56
C LEU A 273 27.86 -0.37 17.01
N GLY A 274 27.37 -1.60 17.08
CA GLY A 274 28.16 -2.81 17.35
C GLY A 274 28.63 -3.45 16.04
N VAL A 275 29.90 -3.56 15.84
CA VAL A 275 30.54 -4.13 14.65
C VAL A 275 31.65 -5.12 15.04
N PRO A 276 32.02 -6.08 14.16
CA PRO A 276 33.21 -6.90 14.39
C PRO A 276 34.45 -6.05 14.63
N GLU A 277 35.33 -6.46 15.57
CA GLU A 277 36.52 -5.69 15.97
C GLU A 277 37.42 -5.34 14.78
N VAL A 278 37.51 -6.25 13.81
CA VAL A 278 38.34 -6.09 12.61
C VAL A 278 38.00 -4.89 11.75
N ILE A 279 36.71 -4.44 11.73
CA ILE A 279 36.26 -3.29 10.93
C ILE A 279 36.05 -2.03 11.77
N LYS A 280 36.14 -2.11 13.09
CA LYS A 280 35.78 -1.03 14.02
C LYS A 280 36.50 0.29 13.70
N GLN A 281 37.81 0.26 13.46
CA GLN A 281 38.56 1.47 13.15
C GLN A 281 38.13 2.13 11.84
N VAL A 282 37.81 1.33 10.84
CA VAL A 282 37.32 1.82 9.54
C VAL A 282 35.95 2.48 9.70
N VAL A 283 35.06 1.85 10.47
CA VAL A 283 33.72 2.38 10.77
C VAL A 283 33.84 3.68 11.56
N GLN A 284 34.69 3.74 12.61
CA GLN A 284 34.90 4.97 13.38
C GLN A 284 35.41 6.15 12.54
N GLY A 285 36.13 5.89 11.46
CA GLY A 285 36.61 6.91 10.54
C GLY A 285 35.56 7.41 9.52
N ARG A 286 34.40 6.80 9.46
CA ARG A 286 33.35 7.09 8.46
C ARG A 286 32.00 7.52 9.02
N ILE A 287 31.67 7.04 10.23
CA ILE A 287 30.37 7.32 10.88
C ILE A 287 30.35 8.72 11.47
N ILE A 288 29.16 9.33 11.57
CA ILE A 288 28.98 10.63 12.21
C ILE A 288 29.42 10.59 13.70
N PRO A 289 29.92 11.71 14.25
CA PRO A 289 30.47 11.76 15.62
C PRO A 289 29.44 11.44 16.73
N GLU A 290 28.15 11.57 16.44
CA GLU A 290 27.05 11.32 17.37
C GLU A 290 26.85 9.84 17.69
N VAL A 291 27.39 8.92 16.87
CA VAL A 291 27.29 7.48 17.05
C VAL A 291 28.48 6.91 17.78
N MET A 292 28.25 6.23 18.89
CA MET A 292 29.27 5.46 19.61
C MET A 292 29.50 4.14 18.89
N VAL A 293 30.77 3.68 18.81
CA VAL A 293 31.11 2.39 18.18
C VAL A 293 31.68 1.43 19.22
N THR A 294 31.09 0.23 19.30
CA THR A 294 31.56 -0.89 20.12
C THR A 294 31.88 -2.11 19.24
N TYR A 295 32.35 -3.19 19.83
CA TYR A 295 32.60 -4.45 19.13
C TYR A 295 31.65 -5.55 19.57
N THR A 296 31.26 -6.41 18.62
CA THR A 296 30.23 -7.44 18.82
C THR A 296 30.68 -8.57 19.75
N GLU A 297 31.98 -8.79 19.91
CA GLU A 297 32.56 -9.79 20.79
C GLU A 297 32.26 -9.52 22.29
N ALA A 298 31.84 -8.29 22.63
CA ALA A 298 31.47 -7.91 24.00
C ALA A 298 29.97 -8.14 24.29
N HIS A 299 29.39 -9.21 23.80
CA HIS A 299 27.95 -9.51 23.74
C HIS A 299 27.10 -8.94 24.89
N LYS A 300 27.33 -9.40 26.15
CA LYS A 300 26.49 -8.99 27.29
C LYS A 300 26.63 -7.50 27.62
N ALA A 301 27.85 -6.98 27.59
CA ALA A 301 28.11 -5.57 27.94
C ALA A 301 27.50 -4.60 26.93
N MET A 302 27.42 -4.96 25.66
CA MET A 302 26.82 -4.07 24.66
C MET A 302 25.27 -4.05 24.75
N LEU A 303 24.62 -5.09 25.28
CA LEU A 303 23.17 -5.19 25.41
C LEU A 303 22.62 -4.44 26.65
N GLU A 304 23.47 -4.17 27.64
CA GLU A 304 23.06 -3.54 28.90
C GLU A 304 22.47 -2.13 28.66
N GLY A 305 21.29 -1.88 29.25
CA GLY A 305 20.65 -0.56 29.24
C GLY A 305 20.17 -0.09 27.86
N ARG A 306 19.97 -0.99 26.92
CA ARG A 306 19.39 -0.70 25.61
C ARG A 306 17.87 -0.75 25.66
N GLN A 307 17.20 0.22 25.04
CA GLN A 307 15.77 0.20 24.85
C GLN A 307 15.36 -0.60 23.60
N VAL A 308 16.27 -0.74 22.64
CA VAL A 308 16.07 -1.53 21.42
C VAL A 308 17.42 -2.06 20.90
N VAL A 309 17.36 -3.23 20.31
CA VAL A 309 18.45 -3.79 19.50
C VAL A 309 17.95 -4.02 18.09
N ALA A 310 18.56 -3.38 17.10
CA ALA A 310 18.33 -3.65 15.68
C ALA A 310 19.53 -4.40 15.13
N MET A 311 19.29 -5.50 14.40
CA MET A 311 20.35 -6.41 13.96
C MET A 311 20.11 -6.87 12.52
N GLY A 312 21.21 -6.95 11.76
CA GLY A 312 21.18 -7.55 10.43
C GLY A 312 21.91 -6.81 9.32
N PRO A 313 21.84 -5.46 9.24
CA PRO A 313 22.48 -4.71 8.17
C PRO A 313 23.95 -5.10 7.97
N GLY A 314 24.26 -5.81 6.87
CA GLY A 314 25.61 -6.19 6.47
C GLY A 314 26.35 -7.15 7.41
N LEU A 315 25.67 -7.93 8.25
CA LEU A 315 26.30 -8.93 9.13
C LEU A 315 27.14 -9.97 8.39
N GLY A 316 26.79 -10.24 7.13
CA GLY A 316 27.37 -11.32 6.35
C GLY A 316 26.67 -12.67 6.58
N ARG A 317 27.18 -13.70 5.89
CA ARG A 317 26.53 -15.04 5.85
C ARG A 317 27.52 -16.14 6.11
N THR A 318 28.49 -15.91 6.97
CA THR A 318 29.42 -16.93 7.43
C THR A 318 28.71 -17.91 8.37
N SER A 319 29.28 -19.09 8.55
CA SER A 319 28.65 -20.21 9.28
C SER A 319 28.44 -19.96 10.78
N ASP A 320 29.09 -18.95 11.34
CA ASP A 320 29.00 -18.52 12.74
C ASP A 320 27.89 -17.48 12.99
N ILE A 321 27.37 -16.84 11.95
CA ILE A 321 26.33 -15.80 12.07
C ILE A 321 25.02 -16.34 12.66
N PRO A 322 24.50 -17.53 12.30
CA PRO A 322 23.31 -18.07 12.96
C PRO A 322 23.47 -18.22 14.48
N ASP A 323 24.58 -18.80 14.93
CA ASP A 323 24.86 -18.95 16.37
C ASP A 323 25.01 -17.60 17.06
N PHE A 324 25.62 -16.61 16.41
CA PHE A 324 25.71 -15.24 16.92
C PHE A 324 24.32 -14.60 17.07
N VAL A 325 23.45 -14.69 16.03
CA VAL A 325 22.08 -14.17 16.08
C VAL A 325 21.31 -14.83 17.22
N ASP A 326 21.36 -16.16 17.32
CA ASP A 326 20.68 -16.89 18.39
C ASP A 326 21.19 -16.48 19.78
N SER A 327 22.48 -16.24 19.94
CA SER A 327 23.04 -15.77 21.22
C SER A 327 22.53 -14.38 21.64
N ILE A 328 22.22 -13.50 20.71
CA ILE A 328 21.62 -12.19 20.98
C ILE A 328 20.15 -12.37 21.34
N LEU A 329 19.40 -13.20 20.58
CA LEU A 329 17.98 -13.48 20.86
C LEU A 329 17.79 -14.09 22.26
N ASP A 330 18.68 -14.99 22.66
CA ASP A 330 18.65 -15.62 23.99
C ASP A 330 19.07 -14.71 25.14
N SER A 331 19.86 -13.68 24.84
CA SER A 331 20.47 -12.81 25.87
C SER A 331 19.76 -11.47 26.04
N TYR A 332 18.85 -11.09 25.14
CA TYR A 332 18.16 -9.81 25.15
C TYR A 332 16.64 -9.98 25.18
N GLU A 333 16.00 -9.55 26.25
CA GLU A 333 14.55 -9.63 26.47
C GLU A 333 13.77 -8.38 26.00
N GLY A 334 14.49 -7.35 25.53
CA GLY A 334 13.89 -6.09 25.09
C GLY A 334 13.42 -6.10 23.62
N PRO A 335 12.90 -4.96 23.13
CA PRO A 335 12.48 -4.79 21.74
C PRO A 335 13.57 -5.06 20.72
N LEU A 336 13.22 -5.81 19.67
CA LEU A 336 14.14 -6.21 18.59
C LEU A 336 13.64 -5.70 17.23
N VAL A 337 14.58 -5.35 16.36
CA VAL A 337 14.35 -5.15 14.91
C VAL A 337 15.28 -6.09 14.15
N LEU A 338 14.73 -6.98 13.34
CA LEU A 338 15.49 -7.97 12.58
C LEU A 338 15.36 -7.69 11.09
N ASP A 339 16.50 -7.50 10.41
CA ASP A 339 16.57 -7.18 8.98
C ASP A 339 17.67 -7.99 8.29
N ALA A 340 17.66 -8.04 6.99
CA ALA A 340 18.75 -8.48 6.11
C ALA A 340 19.39 -9.82 6.53
N ASP A 341 20.68 -9.81 6.89
CA ASP A 341 21.41 -11.04 7.20
C ASP A 341 21.00 -11.67 8.55
N ALA A 342 20.39 -10.91 9.47
CA ALA A 342 19.74 -11.51 10.65
C ALA A 342 18.53 -12.36 10.26
N LEU A 343 17.70 -11.89 9.32
CA LEU A 343 16.61 -12.68 8.76
C LEU A 343 17.14 -13.89 7.98
N TYR A 344 18.29 -13.74 7.33
CA TYR A 344 18.97 -14.86 6.67
C TYR A 344 19.38 -15.92 7.68
N ALA A 345 19.93 -15.53 8.81
CA ALA A 345 20.40 -16.41 9.87
C ALA A 345 19.29 -17.22 10.53
N LEU A 346 18.06 -16.66 10.62
CA LEU A 346 16.89 -17.36 11.15
C LEU A 346 16.51 -18.61 10.31
N GLY A 347 16.87 -18.63 9.03
CA GLY A 347 16.48 -19.71 8.12
C GLY A 347 15.00 -19.74 7.82
N HIS A 348 14.41 -20.95 7.72
CA HIS A 348 12.96 -21.11 7.57
C HIS A 348 12.29 -21.09 8.94
N VAL A 349 11.43 -20.11 9.19
CA VAL A 349 10.69 -20.00 10.45
C VAL A 349 9.32 -20.67 10.39
N GLY A 350 8.83 -20.96 9.18
CA GLY A 350 7.58 -21.65 8.96
C GLY A 350 7.47 -22.22 7.54
N SER A 351 6.34 -22.81 7.22
CA SER A 351 5.97 -23.23 5.85
C SER A 351 4.50 -22.98 5.62
N VAL A 352 4.13 -22.71 4.36
CA VAL A 352 2.76 -22.40 3.95
C VAL A 352 2.12 -23.60 3.30
N ASP A 353 0.90 -23.93 3.71
CA ASP A 353 0.05 -24.91 3.01
C ASP A 353 -0.51 -24.25 1.74
N LYS A 354 -0.01 -24.70 0.59
CA LYS A 354 -0.38 -24.16 -0.73
C LYS A 354 -1.80 -24.53 -1.16
N ASP A 355 -2.30 -25.68 -0.70
CA ASP A 355 -3.63 -26.14 -1.07
C ASP A 355 -4.68 -25.38 -0.26
N ALA A 356 -4.49 -25.21 1.05
CA ALA A 356 -5.31 -24.34 1.87
C ALA A 356 -5.33 -22.89 1.35
N LEU A 357 -4.16 -22.35 0.98
CA LEU A 357 -4.07 -21.00 0.40
C LEU A 357 -4.82 -20.87 -0.93
N ARG A 358 -4.78 -21.90 -1.79
CA ARG A 358 -5.52 -21.94 -3.07
C ARG A 358 -7.03 -22.00 -2.88
N ASP A 359 -7.47 -22.78 -1.91
CA ASP A 359 -8.88 -23.04 -1.63
C ASP A 359 -9.54 -21.89 -0.83
N GLY A 360 -8.72 -20.92 -0.38
CA GLY A 360 -9.17 -19.78 0.43
C GLY A 360 -9.40 -20.14 1.90
N ASP A 361 -8.98 -21.32 2.33
CA ASP A 361 -8.93 -21.70 3.73
C ASP A 361 -7.65 -21.12 4.35
N ILE A 362 -7.78 -19.93 4.91
CA ILE A 362 -6.65 -19.17 5.47
C ILE A 362 -6.42 -19.45 6.96
N GLU A 363 -7.31 -20.18 7.61
CA GLU A 363 -7.11 -20.59 9.00
C GLU A 363 -5.96 -21.60 9.05
N SER A 364 -4.88 -21.26 9.74
CA SER A 364 -3.71 -22.13 9.96
C SER A 364 -2.93 -22.49 8.67
N ILE A 365 -2.81 -21.58 7.72
CA ILE A 365 -1.97 -21.82 6.52
C ILE A 365 -0.48 -21.95 6.82
N TYR A 366 -0.03 -21.51 7.99
CA TYR A 366 1.35 -21.62 8.42
C TYR A 366 1.58 -22.81 9.36
N ALA A 367 2.60 -23.61 9.07
CA ALA A 367 3.17 -24.54 10.03
C ALA A 367 4.41 -23.88 10.66
N VAL A 368 4.29 -23.42 11.89
CA VAL A 368 5.39 -22.77 12.64
C VAL A 368 6.48 -23.78 12.89
N LYS A 369 7.72 -23.43 12.54
CA LYS A 369 8.92 -24.28 12.76
C LYS A 369 9.86 -23.71 13.83
N ARG A 370 9.71 -22.40 14.12
CA ARG A 370 10.55 -21.69 15.07
C ARG A 370 9.74 -20.62 15.78
N ASP A 371 9.80 -20.63 17.11
CA ASP A 371 9.29 -19.55 17.92
C ASP A 371 10.19 -18.32 17.75
N LEU A 372 9.57 -17.16 17.58
CA LEU A 372 10.25 -15.88 17.45
C LEU A 372 9.96 -14.99 18.67
N PRO A 373 10.92 -14.19 19.13
CA PRO A 373 10.61 -13.18 20.15
C PRO A 373 9.66 -12.12 19.57
N TYR A 374 8.95 -11.40 20.43
CA TYR A 374 8.15 -10.26 19.99
C TYR A 374 9.08 -9.17 19.41
N CYS A 375 9.06 -8.99 18.11
CA CYS A 375 10.00 -8.14 17.38
C CYS A 375 9.35 -7.52 16.15
N VAL A 376 10.05 -6.56 15.55
CA VAL A 376 9.79 -6.08 14.19
C VAL A 376 10.70 -6.83 13.23
N MET A 377 10.14 -7.41 12.20
CA MET A 377 10.86 -8.03 11.08
C MET A 377 10.65 -7.21 9.82
N THR A 378 11.73 -6.94 9.06
CA THR A 378 11.67 -6.07 7.88
C THR A 378 12.12 -6.77 6.59
N PRO A 379 11.57 -7.95 6.21
CA PRO A 379 11.99 -8.66 5.01
C PRO A 379 11.54 -7.95 3.73
N HIS A 380 12.37 -7.98 2.69
CA HIS A 380 11.90 -7.82 1.31
C HIS A 380 11.32 -9.14 0.79
N LEU A 381 10.64 -9.15 -0.38
CA LEU A 381 9.97 -10.34 -0.93
C LEU A 381 10.87 -11.59 -1.00
N GLY A 382 12.14 -11.42 -1.38
CA GLY A 382 13.07 -12.55 -1.47
C GLY A 382 13.46 -13.13 -0.10
N GLU A 383 13.61 -12.28 0.92
CA GLU A 383 13.84 -12.71 2.30
C GLU A 383 12.59 -13.39 2.87
N PHE A 384 11.42 -12.81 2.64
CA PHE A 384 10.14 -13.38 3.07
C PHE A 384 9.88 -14.73 2.41
N SER A 385 10.10 -14.84 1.09
CA SER A 385 10.03 -16.12 0.34
C SER A 385 10.84 -17.24 0.98
N ARG A 386 12.04 -16.91 1.48
CA ARG A 386 12.90 -17.87 2.16
C ARG A 386 12.42 -18.19 3.58
N LEU A 387 11.96 -17.20 4.32
CA LEU A 387 11.44 -17.41 5.69
C LEU A 387 10.26 -18.38 5.72
N ILE A 388 9.38 -18.33 4.72
CA ILE A 388 8.14 -19.12 4.68
C ILE A 388 8.16 -20.28 3.66
N ASP A 389 9.29 -20.51 2.99
CA ASP A 389 9.45 -21.55 1.96
C ASP A 389 8.39 -21.49 0.84
N LEU A 390 8.11 -20.29 0.33
CA LEU A 390 7.10 -20.06 -0.72
C LEU A 390 7.66 -19.23 -1.86
N PRO A 391 7.44 -19.62 -3.15
CA PRO A 391 7.89 -18.81 -4.29
C PRO A 391 7.28 -17.41 -4.32
N ILE A 392 8.06 -16.40 -4.74
CA ILE A 392 7.66 -14.98 -4.78
C ILE A 392 6.33 -14.78 -5.51
N LYS A 393 6.08 -15.45 -6.64
CA LYS A 393 4.82 -15.36 -7.39
C LYS A 393 3.56 -15.70 -6.58
N TRP A 394 3.70 -16.58 -5.58
CA TRP A 394 2.61 -16.87 -4.66
C TRP A 394 2.42 -15.76 -3.64
N ILE A 395 3.53 -15.20 -3.16
CA ILE A 395 3.50 -14.06 -2.23
C ILE A 395 2.82 -12.85 -2.89
N GLU A 396 3.17 -12.53 -4.12
CA GLU A 396 2.58 -11.41 -4.87
C GLU A 396 1.06 -11.57 -5.05
N ARG A 397 0.57 -12.79 -5.25
CA ARG A 397 -0.87 -13.06 -5.38
C ARG A 397 -1.65 -13.00 -4.07
N HIS A 398 -0.99 -13.30 -2.96
CA HIS A 398 -1.60 -13.41 -1.64
C HIS A 398 -0.94 -12.46 -0.63
N TYR A 399 -0.49 -11.30 -1.14
CA TYR A 399 0.42 -10.40 -0.46
C TYR A 399 -0.06 -10.00 0.94
N ILE A 400 -1.27 -9.48 1.04
CA ILE A 400 -1.87 -9.01 2.31
C ILE A 400 -2.19 -10.20 3.22
N THR A 401 -2.78 -11.27 2.67
CA THR A 401 -3.15 -12.47 3.44
C THR A 401 -1.93 -13.11 4.08
N LEU A 402 -0.86 -13.33 3.29
CA LEU A 402 0.36 -13.96 3.80
C LEU A 402 1.06 -13.09 4.85
N ALA A 403 1.10 -11.77 4.64
CA ALA A 403 1.68 -10.86 5.64
C ALA A 403 0.89 -10.89 6.96
N ARG A 404 -0.45 -10.84 6.87
CA ARG A 404 -1.37 -10.89 8.01
C ARG A 404 -1.20 -12.16 8.81
N GLU A 405 -1.34 -13.31 8.15
CA GLU A 405 -1.30 -14.60 8.83
C GLU A 405 0.11 -14.88 9.41
N PHE A 406 1.17 -14.47 8.72
CA PHE A 406 2.52 -14.57 9.27
C PHE A 406 2.66 -13.78 10.59
N ALA A 407 2.20 -12.55 10.61
CA ALA A 407 2.27 -11.69 11.80
C ALA A 407 1.46 -12.27 12.97
N LYS A 408 0.26 -12.82 12.70
CA LYS A 408 -0.60 -13.50 13.68
C LYS A 408 0.05 -14.76 14.23
N GLU A 409 0.48 -15.67 13.36
CA GLU A 409 1.01 -16.96 13.76
C GLU A 409 2.33 -16.87 14.53
N HIS A 410 3.21 -15.96 14.10
CA HIS A 410 4.50 -15.76 14.75
C HIS A 410 4.49 -14.69 15.86
N GLN A 411 3.36 -14.00 16.07
CA GLN A 411 3.21 -12.92 17.06
C GLN A 411 4.27 -11.81 16.92
N VAL A 412 4.58 -11.42 15.68
CA VAL A 412 5.58 -10.40 15.33
C VAL A 412 4.93 -9.23 14.56
N VAL A 413 5.58 -8.08 14.58
CA VAL A 413 5.27 -6.99 13.64
C VAL A 413 6.07 -7.22 12.36
N LEU A 414 5.38 -7.45 11.26
CA LEU A 414 6.01 -7.70 9.96
C LEU A 414 5.94 -6.45 9.08
N VAL A 415 7.09 -5.90 8.71
CA VAL A 415 7.20 -4.88 7.65
C VAL A 415 7.64 -5.59 6.37
N LEU A 416 6.70 -6.02 5.54
CA LEU A 416 7.02 -6.63 4.24
C LEU A 416 7.32 -5.53 3.23
N LYS A 417 8.62 -5.39 2.92
CA LYS A 417 9.13 -4.38 1.99
C LYS A 417 8.77 -4.75 0.55
N GLY A 418 8.06 -3.86 -0.13
CA GLY A 418 7.60 -4.06 -1.51
C GLY A 418 6.95 -2.80 -2.07
N ILE A 419 6.22 -2.95 -3.15
CA ILE A 419 5.46 -1.87 -3.79
C ILE A 419 4.00 -2.30 -3.88
N PRO A 420 3.17 -1.85 -2.91
CA PRO A 420 3.47 -1.05 -1.71
C PRO A 420 4.16 -1.86 -0.60
N SER A 421 4.86 -1.18 0.34
CA SER A 421 5.24 -1.82 1.59
C SER A 421 4.01 -1.97 2.51
N VAL A 422 3.96 -3.05 3.28
CA VAL A 422 2.87 -3.28 4.24
C VAL A 422 3.43 -3.56 5.63
N VAL A 423 2.68 -3.16 6.66
CA VAL A 423 2.97 -3.46 8.05
C VAL A 423 1.83 -4.32 8.60
N ALA A 424 2.11 -5.58 8.90
CA ALA A 424 1.14 -6.50 9.46
C ALA A 424 1.41 -6.70 10.96
N LEU A 425 0.33 -6.66 11.75
CA LEU A 425 0.38 -6.75 13.21
C LEU A 425 -0.09 -8.11 13.72
N PRO A 426 0.32 -8.49 14.95
CA PRO A 426 -0.10 -9.75 15.59
C PRO A 426 -1.62 -9.90 15.77
N ASP A 427 -2.36 -8.80 15.83
CA ASP A 427 -3.83 -8.80 15.95
C ASP A 427 -4.56 -9.00 14.61
N GLY A 428 -3.82 -9.10 13.50
CA GLY A 428 -4.36 -9.26 12.14
C GLY A 428 -4.58 -7.93 11.41
N THR A 429 -4.36 -6.79 12.03
CA THR A 429 -4.40 -5.49 11.34
C THR A 429 -3.26 -5.37 10.34
N VAL A 430 -3.54 -4.88 9.13
CA VAL A 430 -2.54 -4.63 8.09
C VAL A 430 -2.61 -3.18 7.63
N TYR A 431 -1.47 -2.51 7.65
CA TYR A 431 -1.30 -1.16 7.13
C TYR A 431 -0.63 -1.21 5.76
N ILE A 432 -1.16 -0.48 4.78
CA ILE A 432 -0.61 -0.36 3.43
C ILE A 432 -0.01 1.04 3.26
N ASN A 433 1.28 1.11 2.97
CA ASN A 433 1.94 2.38 2.67
C ASN A 433 1.70 2.77 1.21
N THR A 434 1.01 3.87 0.99
CA THR A 434 0.62 4.34 -0.35
C THR A 434 1.59 5.33 -0.97
N ILE A 435 2.57 5.80 -0.21
CA ILE A 435 3.58 6.80 -0.60
C ILE A 435 4.96 6.17 -0.82
N GLY A 436 5.89 6.96 -1.33
CA GLY A 436 7.19 6.53 -1.81
C GLY A 436 7.22 6.44 -3.34
N ASN A 437 8.41 6.39 -3.90
CA ASN A 437 8.63 6.49 -5.34
C ASN A 437 9.73 5.54 -5.84
N ALA A 438 9.86 5.43 -7.16
CA ALA A 438 10.81 4.51 -7.81
C ALA A 438 12.30 4.84 -7.53
N GLY A 439 12.63 6.07 -7.16
CA GLY A 439 13.98 6.47 -6.76
C GLY A 439 14.49 5.76 -5.51
N MET A 440 13.58 5.21 -4.69
CA MET A 440 13.93 4.38 -3.53
C MET A 440 14.52 3.01 -3.89
N GLY A 441 14.52 2.62 -5.16
CA GLY A 441 15.10 1.36 -5.66
C GLY A 441 16.64 1.33 -5.62
N THR A 442 17.25 1.73 -4.52
CA THR A 442 18.70 1.84 -4.32
C THR A 442 19.14 1.03 -3.09
N GLY A 443 20.30 0.38 -3.18
CA GLY A 443 20.87 -0.36 -2.04
C GLY A 443 21.13 0.55 -0.84
N GLY A 444 20.72 0.10 0.36
CA GLY A 444 20.84 0.87 1.60
C GLY A 444 19.53 1.49 2.11
N MET A 445 18.48 1.57 1.28
CA MET A 445 17.17 2.09 1.72
C MET A 445 16.55 1.25 2.85
N GLY A 446 16.68 -0.09 2.77
CA GLY A 446 16.25 -1.00 3.86
C GLY A 446 17.01 -0.76 5.16
N ASP A 447 18.33 -0.53 5.06
CA ASP A 447 19.18 -0.25 6.24
C ASP A 447 18.74 1.05 6.93
N VAL A 448 18.42 2.09 6.16
CA VAL A 448 17.84 3.35 6.69
C VAL A 448 16.52 3.07 7.41
N LEU A 449 15.61 2.32 6.80
CA LEU A 449 14.32 1.97 7.42
C LEU A 449 14.51 1.23 8.75
N THR A 450 15.42 0.28 8.81
CA THR A 450 15.77 -0.44 10.05
C THR A 450 16.22 0.53 11.15
N GLY A 451 17.06 1.50 10.80
CA GLY A 451 17.51 2.55 11.71
C GLY A 451 16.38 3.46 12.18
N VAL A 452 15.48 3.87 11.28
CA VAL A 452 14.32 4.71 11.61
C VAL A 452 13.41 4.01 12.61
N ILE A 453 13.05 2.75 12.36
CA ILE A 453 12.18 1.96 13.25
C ILE A 453 12.86 1.81 14.63
N ALA A 454 14.13 1.44 14.67
CA ALA A 454 14.88 1.34 15.91
C ALA A 454 14.95 2.69 16.66
N GLY A 455 15.11 3.78 15.93
CA GLY A 455 15.09 5.13 16.49
C GLY A 455 13.78 5.47 17.19
N PHE A 456 12.63 5.18 16.59
CA PHE A 456 11.31 5.38 17.21
C PHE A 456 11.10 4.46 18.42
N ILE A 457 11.41 3.17 18.31
CA ILE A 457 11.30 2.23 19.44
C ILE A 457 12.13 2.73 20.64
N SER A 458 13.36 3.21 20.40
CA SER A 458 14.26 3.70 21.46
C SER A 458 13.65 4.87 22.23
N GLN A 459 12.79 5.67 21.58
CA GLN A 459 12.09 6.83 22.16
C GLN A 459 10.82 6.44 22.91
N GLY A 460 10.49 5.14 23.02
CA GLY A 460 9.36 4.63 23.78
C GLY A 460 8.08 4.42 22.97
N TYR A 461 8.13 4.55 21.63
CA TYR A 461 7.02 4.11 20.79
C TYR A 461 6.87 2.59 20.85
N SER A 462 5.64 2.11 20.69
CA SER A 462 5.39 0.67 20.54
C SER A 462 6.05 0.12 19.28
N LEU A 463 6.27 -1.20 19.21
CA LEU A 463 6.79 -1.83 17.97
C LEU A 463 5.87 -1.54 16.77
N GLN A 464 4.57 -1.55 17.01
CA GLN A 464 3.53 -1.32 16.00
C GLN A 464 3.61 0.12 15.47
N ASP A 465 3.54 1.11 16.37
CA ASP A 465 3.59 2.52 15.98
C ASP A 465 4.93 2.88 15.32
N SER A 466 6.03 2.31 15.83
CA SER A 466 7.37 2.51 15.27
C SER A 466 7.50 1.96 13.84
N ALA A 467 6.90 0.82 13.56
CA ALA A 467 6.89 0.23 12.24
C ALA A 467 6.05 1.05 11.25
N VAL A 468 4.82 1.43 11.64
CA VAL A 468 3.90 2.23 10.80
C VAL A 468 4.48 3.62 10.54
N LEU A 469 4.88 4.34 11.59
CA LEU A 469 5.46 5.68 11.49
C LEU A 469 6.81 5.65 10.77
N GLY A 470 7.63 4.62 11.03
CA GLY A 470 8.93 4.43 10.38
C GLY A 470 8.80 4.26 8.87
N VAL A 471 7.86 3.45 8.41
CA VAL A 471 7.58 3.26 6.97
C VAL A 471 7.09 4.56 6.34
N TYR A 472 6.19 5.30 7.00
CA TYR A 472 5.70 6.58 6.52
C TYR A 472 6.81 7.62 6.40
N VAL A 473 7.53 7.89 7.50
CA VAL A 473 8.58 8.91 7.55
C VAL A 473 9.70 8.63 6.55
N HIS A 474 10.11 7.37 6.43
CA HIS A 474 11.10 6.93 5.44
C HIS A 474 10.63 7.19 4.00
N SER A 475 9.39 6.81 3.65
CA SER A 475 8.84 6.97 2.30
C SER A 475 8.58 8.45 1.97
N ARG A 476 8.02 9.23 2.92
CA ARG A 476 7.77 10.66 2.74
C ARG A 476 9.06 11.46 2.56
N SER A 477 10.14 11.07 3.26
CA SER A 477 11.47 11.68 3.08
C SER A 477 11.98 11.49 1.65
N ALA A 478 11.74 10.32 1.06
CA ALA A 478 12.09 10.06 -0.33
C ALA A 478 11.21 10.87 -1.31
N ASP A 479 9.94 11.06 -1.01
CA ASP A 479 9.03 11.85 -1.85
C ASP A 479 9.43 13.32 -1.87
N ILE A 480 9.78 13.92 -0.73
CA ILE A 480 10.32 15.30 -0.68
C ILE A 480 11.58 15.45 -1.55
N LEU A 481 12.45 14.45 -1.54
CA LEU A 481 13.64 14.47 -2.40
C LEU A 481 13.29 14.31 -3.88
N ASN A 482 12.28 13.51 -4.19
CA ASN A 482 11.81 13.29 -5.55
C ASN A 482 11.24 14.56 -6.21
N ASP A 483 10.70 15.51 -5.45
CA ASP A 483 10.23 16.79 -5.94
C ASP A 483 11.38 17.62 -6.59
N THR A 484 12.62 17.36 -6.18
CA THR A 484 13.81 18.03 -6.72
C THR A 484 14.68 17.16 -7.61
N LYS A 485 14.62 15.84 -7.42
CA LYS A 485 15.42 14.83 -8.15
C LYS A 485 14.58 13.58 -8.34
N ALA A 486 14.09 13.31 -9.55
CA ALA A 486 13.28 12.12 -9.85
C ALA A 486 14.00 10.79 -9.48
N TRP A 487 15.33 10.77 -9.55
CA TRP A 487 16.21 9.69 -9.07
C TRP A 487 17.62 10.24 -8.80
N GLY A 488 18.48 9.38 -8.22
CA GLY A 488 19.88 9.73 -7.91
C GLY A 488 20.06 10.41 -6.56
N TYR A 489 19.01 10.50 -5.72
CA TYR A 489 19.18 10.71 -4.29
C TYR A 489 19.59 9.39 -3.62
N THR A 490 20.33 9.51 -2.54
CA THR A 490 20.95 8.38 -1.83
C THR A 490 20.19 8.02 -0.55
N PRO A 491 20.39 6.82 0.02
CA PRO A 491 19.89 6.50 1.36
C PRO A 491 20.34 7.51 2.44
N SER A 492 21.53 8.05 2.33
CA SER A 492 22.01 9.12 3.23
C SER A 492 21.19 10.41 3.07
N ASP A 493 20.80 10.78 1.85
CA ASP A 493 19.91 11.94 1.62
C ASP A 493 18.56 11.70 2.29
N VAL A 494 17.98 10.52 2.15
CA VAL A 494 16.72 10.13 2.83
C VAL A 494 16.89 10.20 4.34
N SER A 495 17.97 9.63 4.88
CA SER A 495 18.28 9.67 6.32
C SER A 495 18.36 11.11 6.84
N THR A 496 19.03 12.01 6.14
CA THR A 496 19.14 13.43 6.56
C THR A 496 17.85 14.22 6.45
N SER A 497 16.90 13.78 5.60
CA SER A 497 15.59 14.41 5.40
C SER A 497 14.53 13.97 6.42
N LEU A 498 14.77 12.94 7.25
CA LEU A 498 13.80 12.42 8.23
C LEU A 498 13.29 13.51 9.18
N GLY A 499 14.18 14.39 9.66
CA GLY A 499 13.82 15.49 10.55
C GLY A 499 12.82 16.48 9.94
N CYS A 500 12.89 16.72 8.62
CA CYS A 500 11.94 17.59 7.92
C CYS A 500 10.53 16.99 7.94
N VAL A 501 10.41 15.68 7.70
CA VAL A 501 9.10 14.98 7.75
C VAL A 501 8.55 14.96 9.17
N ILE A 502 9.40 14.75 10.17
CA ILE A 502 8.98 14.80 11.58
C ILE A 502 8.44 16.19 11.94
N SER A 503 9.10 17.28 11.49
CA SER A 503 8.60 18.64 11.67
C SER A 503 7.28 18.89 10.93
N GLU A 504 7.15 18.42 9.69
CA GLU A 504 5.89 18.46 8.92
C GLU A 504 4.73 17.82 9.72
N LEU A 505 4.93 16.62 10.28
CA LEU A 505 3.93 15.91 11.08
C LEU A 505 3.59 16.61 12.40
N LEU A 506 4.51 17.35 12.97
CA LEU A 506 4.30 18.15 14.19
C LEU A 506 3.69 19.54 13.91
N GLY A 507 3.52 19.91 12.64
CA GLY A 507 3.01 21.23 12.24
C GLY A 507 3.99 22.37 12.48
N GLU A 508 5.32 22.09 12.47
CA GLU A 508 6.41 23.04 12.75
C GLU A 508 7.12 23.50 11.47
#